data_be5adf6946b596c64d5315c7423d7c8a
#
_entry.id   be5adf6946b596c64d5315c7423d7c8a
#
_cell.length_a   1.000
_cell.length_b   1.000
_cell.length_c   1.000
_cell.angle_alpha   90.00
_cell.angle_beta   90.00
_cell.angle_gamma   90.00
#
_symmetry.space_group_name_H-M   'P 1'
#
loop_
_entity.id
_entity.type
_entity.pdbx_description
1 polymer ?
#
loop_
_entity_poly.entity_id
_entity_poly.type
_entity_poly.pdbx_seq_one_letter_code
_entity_poly.pdbx_strand_id
1 'polypeptide(L)'
;EIKGISLDSASEVIDKYEFKTASIIKRIEAAKKLQDHGYDIGVRIDPIINIQDRKKAYSDLIEKLMTSLDINKIRDIGLGSLRYTKGLKGKVLKERKTDLFYNELVTGIDGKERYFKGIRIKMYSEIVEDIQKYGEFEIYLGMEEDYIWKKVLK
;
A
#
# COMPACT_ATOMS: atom_id res chain seq x y z
N GLU A 1 16.52 -3.89 -16.57
CA GLU A 1 15.85 -2.63 -16.20
C GLU A 1 14.67 -2.95 -15.29
N ILE A 2 14.49 -2.15 -14.24
CA ILE A 2 13.44 -2.34 -13.23
C ILE A 2 12.30 -1.41 -13.56
N LYS A 3 11.07 -1.92 -13.53
CA LYS A 3 9.86 -1.11 -13.65
C LYS A 3 9.10 -1.11 -12.34
N GLY A 4 8.80 0.06 -11.81
CA GLY A 4 7.93 0.22 -10.63
C GLY A 4 6.46 0.13 -11.02
N ILE A 5 5.70 -0.65 -10.26
CA ILE A 5 4.25 -0.71 -10.40
C ILE A 5 3.61 -0.32 -9.09
N SER A 6 2.78 0.72 -9.13
CA SER A 6 1.93 1.10 -8.02
C SER A 6 0.64 0.30 -8.08
N LEU A 7 0.35 -0.41 -7.00
CA LEU A 7 -0.94 -1.08 -6.78
C LEU A 7 -1.87 -0.23 -5.92
N ASP A 8 -1.35 0.86 -5.37
CA ASP A 8 -1.95 1.85 -4.51
C ASP A 8 -2.68 1.22 -3.32
N SER A 9 -3.75 0.43 -3.55
CA SER A 9 -4.56 -0.08 -2.46
C SER A 9 -5.36 -1.33 -2.83
N ALA A 10 -6.00 -1.96 -1.85
CA ALA A 10 -6.95 -3.05 -2.09
C ALA A 10 -8.12 -2.61 -2.97
N SER A 11 -8.73 -3.54 -3.71
CA SER A 11 -9.80 -3.24 -4.68
C SER A 11 -10.92 -2.37 -4.10
N GLU A 12 -11.38 -2.68 -2.89
CA GLU A 12 -12.43 -1.93 -2.19
C GLU A 12 -12.03 -0.47 -1.91
N VAL A 13 -10.74 -0.24 -1.66
CA VAL A 13 -10.19 1.10 -1.42
C VAL A 13 -10.10 1.88 -2.73
N ILE A 14 -9.67 1.22 -3.82
CA ILE A 14 -9.61 1.84 -5.15
C ILE A 14 -11.01 2.26 -5.58
N ASP A 15 -11.99 1.38 -5.49
CA ASP A 15 -13.37 1.65 -5.90
C ASP A 15 -14.00 2.79 -5.09
N LYS A 16 -13.64 2.92 -3.81
CA LYS A 16 -14.21 3.92 -2.90
C LYS A 16 -13.50 5.27 -2.95
N TYR A 17 -12.19 5.29 -3.08
CA TYR A 17 -11.38 6.49 -2.89
C TYR A 17 -10.59 6.95 -4.11
N GLU A 18 -10.35 6.07 -5.08
CA GLU A 18 -9.64 6.40 -6.30
C GLU A 18 -10.60 6.58 -7.49
N PHE A 19 -10.50 7.73 -8.14
CA PHE A 19 -11.37 8.06 -9.26
C PHE A 19 -10.57 8.04 -10.56
N LYS A 20 -11.16 7.39 -11.59
CA LYS A 20 -10.58 7.31 -12.94
C LYS A 20 -9.20 6.64 -13.00
N THR A 21 -8.92 5.74 -12.09
CA THR A 21 -7.68 4.95 -12.08
C THR A 21 -7.92 3.57 -12.67
N ALA A 22 -6.85 2.90 -13.08
CA ALA A 22 -6.94 1.53 -13.57
C ALA A 22 -7.29 0.58 -12.40
N SER A 23 -8.15 -0.40 -12.64
CA SER A 23 -8.45 -1.42 -11.64
C SER A 23 -7.21 -2.24 -11.29
N ILE A 24 -7.21 -2.87 -10.11
CA ILE A 24 -6.11 -3.72 -9.64
C ILE A 24 -5.77 -4.83 -10.65
N ILE A 25 -6.80 -5.39 -11.29
CA ILE A 25 -6.62 -6.44 -12.31
C ILE A 25 -5.79 -5.91 -13.48
N LYS A 26 -6.14 -4.75 -14.02
CA LYS A 26 -5.41 -4.14 -15.14
C LYS A 26 -3.97 -3.78 -14.77
N ARG A 27 -3.73 -3.36 -13.53
CA ARG A 27 -2.38 -3.07 -13.03
C ARG A 27 -1.54 -4.34 -12.92
N ILE A 28 -2.10 -5.44 -12.41
CA ILE A 28 -1.43 -6.75 -12.34
C ILE A 28 -1.17 -7.31 -13.74
N GLU A 29 -2.13 -7.21 -14.67
CA GLU A 29 -1.94 -7.61 -16.07
C GLU A 29 -0.80 -6.83 -16.74
N ALA A 30 -0.70 -5.53 -16.49
CA ALA A 30 0.41 -4.71 -16.99
C ALA A 30 1.75 -5.15 -16.39
N ALA A 31 1.78 -5.45 -15.07
CA ALA A 31 2.96 -6.00 -14.40
C ALA A 31 3.42 -7.31 -15.03
N LYS A 32 2.48 -8.23 -15.25
CA LYS A 32 2.76 -9.52 -15.87
C LYS A 32 3.35 -9.36 -17.29
N LYS A 33 2.77 -8.48 -18.09
CA LYS A 33 3.33 -8.17 -19.43
C LYS A 33 4.77 -7.68 -19.36
N LEU A 34 5.11 -6.85 -18.38
CA LEU A 34 6.49 -6.39 -18.19
C LEU A 34 7.42 -7.55 -17.81
N GLN A 35 6.98 -8.45 -16.92
CA GLN A 35 7.74 -9.64 -16.57
C GLN A 35 7.95 -10.58 -17.77
N ASP A 36 6.94 -10.75 -18.61
CA ASP A 36 7.02 -11.54 -19.86
C ASP A 36 8.04 -10.95 -20.84
N HIS A 37 8.28 -9.64 -20.79
CA HIS A 37 9.32 -8.95 -21.56
C HIS A 37 10.68 -8.89 -20.87
N GLY A 38 10.86 -9.62 -19.77
CA GLY A 38 12.15 -9.76 -19.09
C GLY A 38 12.49 -8.67 -18.07
N TYR A 39 11.50 -7.85 -17.64
CA TYR A 39 11.72 -6.85 -16.60
C TYR A 39 11.48 -7.41 -15.21
N ASP A 40 12.32 -7.01 -14.26
CA ASP A 40 12.02 -7.15 -12.85
C ASP A 40 11.05 -6.07 -12.38
N ILE A 41 10.18 -6.41 -11.43
CA ILE A 41 9.12 -5.54 -10.96
C ILE A 41 9.36 -5.10 -9.51
N GLY A 42 9.30 -3.81 -9.25
CA GLY A 42 9.14 -3.26 -7.92
C GLY A 42 7.66 -2.99 -7.64
N VAL A 43 7.13 -3.58 -6.59
CA VAL A 43 5.72 -3.42 -6.18
C VAL A 43 5.59 -2.29 -5.16
N ARG A 44 4.56 -1.46 -5.27
CA ARG A 44 4.24 -0.39 -4.31
C ARG A 44 2.79 -0.53 -3.86
N ILE A 45 2.58 -0.65 -2.56
CA ILE A 45 1.26 -0.60 -1.92
C ILE A 45 1.24 0.68 -1.06
N ASP A 46 0.86 1.78 -1.68
CA ASP A 46 0.87 3.13 -1.09
C ASP A 46 -0.21 3.99 -1.78
N PRO A 47 -1.23 4.47 -1.08
CA PRO A 47 -1.39 4.38 0.38
C PRO A 47 -2.16 3.15 0.86
N ILE A 48 -1.71 2.57 1.97
CA ILE A 48 -2.50 1.62 2.75
C ILE A 48 -3.51 2.41 3.56
N ILE A 49 -4.79 2.06 3.42
CA ILE A 49 -5.92 2.73 4.08
C ILE A 49 -6.48 1.84 5.18
N ASN A 50 -6.74 2.42 6.35
CA ASN A 50 -7.33 1.71 7.49
C ASN A 50 -8.86 1.65 7.34
N ILE A 51 -9.35 0.64 6.63
CA ILE A 51 -10.77 0.31 6.46
C ILE A 51 -11.22 -0.77 7.44
N GLN A 52 -12.53 -0.99 7.57
CA GLN A 52 -13.11 -1.92 8.54
C GLN A 52 -12.58 -3.35 8.34
N ASP A 53 -12.62 -3.88 7.12
CA ASP A 53 -12.18 -5.24 6.78
C ASP A 53 -10.76 -5.27 6.18
N ARG A 54 -9.91 -4.35 6.64
CA ARG A 54 -8.55 -4.15 6.12
C ARG A 54 -7.75 -5.43 5.97
N LYS A 55 -7.69 -6.25 7.02
CA LYS A 55 -6.89 -7.46 7.02
C LYS A 55 -7.26 -8.37 5.86
N LYS A 56 -8.56 -8.60 5.65
CA LYS A 56 -9.06 -9.43 4.55
C LYS A 56 -8.75 -8.78 3.19
N ALA A 57 -9.06 -7.50 3.04
CA ALA A 57 -8.90 -6.78 1.78
C ALA A 57 -7.45 -6.77 1.28
N TYR A 58 -6.48 -6.55 2.19
CA TYR A 58 -5.07 -6.58 1.82
C TYR A 58 -4.51 -8.00 1.69
N SER A 59 -5.01 -8.98 2.47
CA SER A 59 -4.67 -10.38 2.26
C SER A 59 -5.11 -10.87 0.87
N ASP A 60 -6.33 -10.57 0.46
CA ASP A 60 -6.85 -10.88 -0.88
C ASP A 60 -6.02 -10.19 -2.00
N LEU A 61 -5.57 -8.95 -1.77
CA LEU A 61 -4.67 -8.24 -2.69
C LEU A 61 -3.32 -8.96 -2.84
N ILE A 62 -2.69 -9.32 -1.70
CA ILE A 62 -1.39 -10.01 -1.68
C ILE A 62 -1.51 -11.37 -2.37
N GLU A 63 -2.51 -12.17 -2.01
CA GLU A 63 -2.76 -13.47 -2.67
C GLU A 63 -2.88 -13.31 -4.19
N LYS A 64 -3.70 -12.38 -4.64
CA LYS A 64 -3.89 -12.11 -6.07
C LYS A 64 -2.61 -11.69 -6.77
N LEU A 65 -1.82 -10.83 -6.12
CA LEU A 65 -0.53 -10.38 -6.64
C LEU A 65 0.44 -11.55 -6.79
N MET A 66 0.63 -12.32 -5.70
CA MET A 66 1.62 -13.41 -5.63
C MET A 66 1.26 -14.61 -6.50
N THR A 67 -0.04 -14.84 -6.74
CA THR A 67 -0.49 -15.92 -7.65
C THR A 67 -0.51 -15.52 -9.12
N SER A 68 -0.53 -14.23 -9.42
CA SER A 68 -0.60 -13.73 -10.80
C SER A 68 0.77 -13.40 -11.40
N LEU A 69 1.76 -13.10 -10.60
CA LEU A 69 3.10 -12.68 -11.03
C LEU A 69 4.15 -13.77 -10.78
N ASP A 70 5.22 -13.73 -11.55
CA ASP A 70 6.44 -14.50 -11.24
C ASP A 70 7.12 -13.85 -10.02
N ILE A 71 7.05 -14.52 -8.87
CA ILE A 71 7.60 -14.02 -7.61
C ILE A 71 9.12 -13.85 -7.65
N ASN A 72 9.84 -14.65 -8.48
CA ASN A 72 11.29 -14.55 -8.63
C ASN A 72 11.71 -13.27 -9.39
N LYS A 73 10.78 -12.62 -10.05
CA LYS A 73 10.96 -11.35 -10.74
C LYS A 73 10.35 -10.16 -9.97
N ILE A 74 9.93 -10.37 -8.73
CA ILE A 74 9.60 -9.28 -7.81
C ILE A 74 10.88 -8.93 -7.06
N ARG A 75 11.43 -7.76 -7.34
CA ARG A 75 12.68 -7.30 -6.75
C ARG A 75 12.50 -6.77 -5.35
N ASP A 76 11.51 -5.90 -5.17
CA ASP A 76 11.24 -5.23 -3.89
C ASP A 76 9.76 -4.89 -3.74
N ILE A 77 9.32 -4.77 -2.50
CA ILE A 77 7.93 -4.40 -2.15
C ILE A 77 7.96 -3.22 -1.19
N GLY A 78 7.47 -2.07 -1.65
CA GLY A 78 7.35 -0.87 -0.85
C GLY A 78 5.95 -0.72 -0.26
N LEU A 79 5.87 -0.46 1.03
CA LEU A 79 4.63 -0.24 1.75
C LEU A 79 4.57 1.20 2.27
N GLY A 80 3.42 1.86 2.13
CA GLY A 80 3.23 3.20 2.66
C GLY A 80 1.80 3.38 3.19
N SER A 81 1.65 3.91 4.40
CA SER A 81 0.35 4.24 4.94
C SER A 81 -0.12 5.63 4.50
N LEU A 82 -1.43 5.88 4.57
CA LEU A 82 -2.00 7.18 4.24
C LEU A 82 -1.30 8.29 5.02
N ARG A 83 -0.81 9.28 4.27
CA ARG A 83 -0.24 10.52 4.78
C ARG A 83 -0.58 11.68 3.84
N TYR A 84 -0.86 12.82 4.39
CA TYR A 84 -1.24 14.00 3.61
C TYR A 84 -0.88 15.30 4.31
N THR A 85 -0.76 16.39 3.55
CA THR A 85 -0.47 17.72 4.07
C THR A 85 -1.70 18.34 4.74
N LYS A 86 -1.47 19.14 5.77
CA LYS A 86 -2.52 20.00 6.35
C LYS A 86 -3.20 20.79 5.24
N GLY A 87 -4.51 20.88 5.26
CA GLY A 87 -5.30 21.57 4.23
C GLY A 87 -5.84 20.68 3.12
N LEU A 88 -5.21 19.53 2.80
CA LEU A 88 -5.78 18.59 1.82
C LEU A 88 -7.14 18.07 2.29
N LYS A 89 -7.27 17.70 3.56
CA LYS A 89 -8.53 17.27 4.17
C LYS A 89 -9.65 18.29 3.93
N GLY A 90 -9.38 19.58 4.19
CA GLY A 90 -10.36 20.64 3.99
C GLY A 90 -10.76 20.83 2.53
N LYS A 91 -9.83 20.67 1.58
CA LYS A 91 -10.14 20.71 0.14
C LYS A 91 -11.01 19.54 -0.28
N VAL A 92 -10.59 18.33 0.07
CA VAL A 92 -11.32 17.11 -0.31
C VAL A 92 -12.73 17.09 0.26
N LEU A 93 -12.93 17.48 1.54
CA LEU A 93 -14.23 17.50 2.17
C LEU A 93 -15.17 18.57 1.60
N LYS A 94 -14.64 19.62 0.98
CA LYS A 94 -15.46 20.61 0.23
C LYS A 94 -15.95 20.07 -1.10
N GLU A 95 -15.15 19.24 -1.73
CA GLU A 95 -15.45 18.73 -3.08
C GLU A 95 -16.20 17.40 -3.06
N ARG A 96 -16.03 16.60 -1.97
CA ARG A 96 -16.55 15.23 -1.90
C ARG A 96 -16.94 14.84 -0.48
N LYS A 97 -18.01 14.06 -0.38
CA LYS A 97 -18.34 13.32 0.84
C LYS A 97 -17.44 12.07 0.90
N THR A 98 -16.57 11.98 1.90
CA THR A 98 -15.67 10.85 2.10
C THR A 98 -15.43 10.63 3.59
N ASP A 99 -15.28 9.38 3.99
CA ASP A 99 -14.89 8.96 5.34
C ASP A 99 -13.38 8.66 5.46
N LEU A 100 -12.60 8.90 4.40
CA LEU A 100 -11.15 8.66 4.35
C LEU A 100 -10.39 9.25 5.55
N PHE A 101 -10.86 10.37 6.07
CA PHE A 101 -10.20 11.14 7.13
C PHE A 101 -10.82 10.93 8.53
N TYR A 102 -11.72 9.95 8.71
CA TYR A 102 -12.40 9.67 9.99
C TYR A 102 -11.70 8.62 10.85
N ASN A 103 -10.38 8.47 10.70
CA ASN A 103 -9.54 7.62 11.53
C ASN A 103 -8.76 8.45 12.56
N GLU A 104 -8.12 7.77 13.51
CA GLU A 104 -7.18 8.41 14.43
C GLU A 104 -5.94 8.89 13.69
N LEU A 105 -5.91 10.15 13.37
CA LEU A 105 -4.83 10.81 12.65
C LEU A 105 -4.08 11.75 13.58
N VAL A 106 -2.77 11.76 13.43
CA VAL A 106 -1.85 12.61 14.20
C VAL A 106 -0.92 13.37 13.26
N THR A 107 -0.53 14.56 13.64
CA THR A 107 0.48 15.32 12.90
C THR A 107 1.86 14.74 13.18
N GLY A 108 2.57 14.31 12.17
CA GLY A 108 3.97 13.87 12.28
C GLY A 108 4.96 15.04 12.38
N ILE A 109 6.22 14.72 12.64
CA ILE A 109 7.31 15.70 12.75
C ILE A 109 7.49 16.51 11.44
N ASP A 110 7.21 15.86 10.31
CA ASP A 110 7.25 16.46 8.97
C ASP A 110 6.02 17.33 8.64
N GLY A 111 5.13 17.56 9.61
CA GLY A 111 3.92 18.35 9.45
C GLY A 111 2.79 17.68 8.68
N LYS A 112 2.94 16.42 8.28
CA LYS A 112 1.89 15.66 7.59
C LYS A 112 1.00 14.93 8.59
N GLU A 113 -0.28 14.84 8.26
CA GLU A 113 -1.24 13.99 8.96
C GLU A 113 -1.04 12.53 8.54
N ARG A 114 -1.10 11.62 9.50
CA ARG A 114 -0.96 10.17 9.29
C ARG A 114 -1.66 9.39 10.40
N TYR A 115 -1.87 8.10 10.24
CA TYR A 115 -2.41 7.27 11.31
C TYR A 115 -1.48 7.24 12.52
N PHE A 116 -2.06 7.07 13.70
CA PHE A 116 -1.30 6.85 14.93
C PHE A 116 -0.34 5.67 14.77
N LYS A 117 0.85 5.76 15.39
CA LYS A 117 1.95 4.79 15.19
C LYS A 117 1.55 3.33 15.45
N GLY A 118 0.71 3.07 16.45
CA GLY A 118 0.24 1.71 16.75
C GLY A 118 -0.60 1.12 15.62
N ILE A 119 -1.44 1.94 14.98
CA ILE A 119 -2.24 1.55 13.82
C ILE A 119 -1.31 1.21 12.64
N ARG A 120 -0.32 2.08 12.36
CA ARG A 120 0.64 1.86 11.28
C ARG A 120 1.45 0.59 11.45
N ILE A 121 1.99 0.34 12.66
CA ILE A 121 2.72 -0.89 12.98
C ILE A 121 1.83 -2.12 12.70
N LYS A 122 0.61 -2.10 13.22
CA LYS A 122 -0.33 -3.22 13.02
C LYS A 122 -0.63 -3.46 11.55
N MET A 123 -0.91 -2.39 10.78
CA MET A 123 -1.20 -2.48 9.34
C MET A 123 -0.03 -3.09 8.56
N TYR A 124 1.18 -2.57 8.78
CA TYR A 124 2.36 -3.08 8.10
C TYR A 124 2.69 -4.51 8.49
N SER A 125 2.62 -4.85 9.79
CA SER A 125 2.90 -6.23 10.25
C SER A 125 1.94 -7.24 9.63
N GLU A 126 0.65 -6.95 9.56
CA GLU A 126 -0.34 -7.82 8.93
C GLU A 126 -0.01 -8.07 7.44
N ILE A 127 0.39 -7.04 6.70
CA ILE A 127 0.74 -7.16 5.28
C ILE A 127 2.07 -7.89 5.08
N VAL A 128 3.08 -7.59 5.90
CA VAL A 128 4.38 -8.26 5.85
C VAL A 128 4.23 -9.75 6.15
N GLU A 129 3.44 -10.12 7.18
CA GLU A 129 3.13 -11.52 7.49
C GLU A 129 2.47 -12.24 6.30
N ASP A 130 1.57 -11.57 5.58
CA ASP A 130 0.92 -12.15 4.41
C ASP A 130 1.90 -12.31 3.24
N ILE A 131 2.77 -11.33 2.99
CA ILE A 131 3.80 -11.40 1.95
C ILE A 131 4.77 -12.55 2.22
N GLN A 132 5.22 -12.70 3.47
CA GLN A 132 6.20 -13.71 3.88
C GLN A 132 5.71 -15.16 3.72
N LYS A 133 4.41 -15.39 3.58
CA LYS A 133 3.86 -16.72 3.25
C LYS A 133 4.28 -17.22 1.86
N TYR A 134 4.67 -16.32 0.98
CA TYR A 134 5.03 -16.62 -0.41
C TYR A 134 6.54 -16.66 -0.66
N GLY A 135 7.35 -16.28 0.31
CA GLY A 135 8.81 -16.28 0.22
C GLY A 135 9.47 -15.10 0.92
N GLU A 136 10.79 -14.99 0.74
CA GLU A 136 11.56 -13.87 1.23
C GLU A 136 11.62 -12.77 0.18
N PHE A 137 11.27 -11.54 0.57
CA PHE A 137 11.27 -10.38 -0.31
C PHE A 137 12.00 -9.21 0.35
N GLU A 138 12.64 -8.38 -0.44
CA GLU A 138 13.12 -7.09 0.02
C GLU A 138 11.92 -6.16 0.24
N ILE A 139 11.57 -5.93 1.51
CA ILE A 139 10.44 -5.07 1.89
C ILE A 139 10.97 -3.79 2.51
N TYR A 140 10.40 -2.65 2.13
CA TYR A 140 10.69 -1.37 2.76
C TYR A 140 9.41 -0.57 3.07
N LEU A 141 9.51 0.28 4.09
CA LEU A 141 8.43 1.16 4.53
C LEU A 141 8.68 2.59 4.04
N GLY A 142 7.80 3.11 3.19
CA GLY A 142 7.91 4.44 2.63
C GLY A 142 7.66 5.54 3.65
N MET A 143 8.64 6.47 3.85
CA MET A 143 8.47 7.65 4.68
C MET A 143 8.13 7.36 6.15
N GLU A 144 8.65 6.26 6.68
CA GLU A 144 8.47 5.85 8.06
C GLU A 144 9.72 6.06 8.92
N GLU A 145 9.51 6.22 10.22
CA GLU A 145 10.56 6.39 11.22
C GLU A 145 11.26 5.05 11.51
N ASP A 146 12.55 5.07 11.83
CA ASP A 146 13.35 3.90 12.20
C ASP A 146 12.68 2.99 13.25
N TYR A 147 11.96 3.60 14.18
CA TYR A 147 11.22 2.86 15.20
C TYR A 147 10.15 1.94 14.60
N ILE A 148 9.43 2.42 13.59
CA ILE A 148 8.39 1.63 12.89
C ILE A 148 9.07 0.48 12.14
N TRP A 149 10.15 0.76 11.40
CA TRP A 149 10.93 -0.25 10.70
C TRP A 149 11.35 -1.39 11.63
N LYS A 150 11.98 -1.08 12.76
CA LYS A 150 12.44 -2.07 13.75
C LYS A 150 11.31 -2.89 14.39
N LYS A 151 10.08 -2.39 14.38
CA LYS A 151 8.93 -3.10 14.93
C LYS A 151 8.26 -4.02 13.91
N VAL A 152 8.33 -3.68 12.64
CA VAL A 152 7.65 -4.37 11.55
C VAL A 152 8.57 -5.38 10.85
N LEU A 153 9.78 -4.94 10.53
CA LEU A 153 10.79 -5.76 9.83
C LEU A 153 11.81 -6.22 10.88
N LYS A 154 11.60 -7.41 11.41
CA LYS A 154 12.49 -8.06 12.38
C LYS A 154 13.54 -8.91 11.70
#